data_400195fc3671432e40d9a293a44aace0
#
_entry.id   400195fc3671432e40d9a293a44aace0
#
_cell.length_a   1.000
_cell.length_b   1.000
_cell.length_c   1.000
_cell.angle_alpha   90.00
_cell.angle_beta   90.00
_cell.angle_gamma   90.00
#
_symmetry.space_group_name_H-M   'P 1'
#
loop_
_entity.id
_entity.type
_entity.pdbx_description
1 polymer ?
#
loop_
_entity_poly.entity_id
_entity_poly.type
_entity_poly.pdbx_seq_one_letter_code
_entity_poly.pdbx_strand_id
1 'polypeptide(L)'
;LQYDRKFLIGMYTGEMPDNARKSTGGFYPNVDNNYIRTFINRKFGKVFVLNGKIPKTPKTWNGNEKMTNEELVYWSLCSVQGFANTRVNDCFFDEQVPVNENGEFVVVVSRKEDRPRNARVECGYGWLPIADDGDGVNDEDIGVLQIRNLLASPDFKHSIQNIKQIGTEKEVMGEYFPRSFYTSKEAFEAFFPCYPEIKN
;
A
#
# COMPACT_ATOMS: atom_id res chain seq x y z
N LEU A 1 -6.35 0.91 9.31
CA LEU A 1 -7.61 1.07 10.03
C LEU A 1 -8.73 1.46 9.08
N GLN A 2 -9.91 0.90 9.31
CA GLN A 2 -11.11 1.35 8.60
C GLN A 2 -11.70 2.51 9.41
N TYR A 3 -11.76 3.68 8.81
CA TYR A 3 -12.50 4.81 9.34
C TYR A 3 -14.01 4.58 9.19
N ASP A 4 -14.81 5.21 10.02
CA ASP A 4 -16.26 5.12 9.85
C ASP A 4 -16.71 5.80 8.54
N ARG A 5 -17.92 5.44 8.09
CA ARG A 5 -18.45 5.93 6.82
C ARG A 5 -18.62 7.46 6.79
N LYS A 6 -18.93 8.09 7.92
CA LYS A 6 -19.08 9.55 7.99
C LYS A 6 -17.75 10.25 7.77
N PHE A 7 -16.69 9.72 8.37
CA PHE A 7 -15.34 10.23 8.16
C PHE A 7 -14.91 10.09 6.70
N LEU A 8 -15.16 8.93 6.09
CA LEU A 8 -14.84 8.69 4.68
C LEU A 8 -15.62 9.62 3.74
N ILE A 9 -16.92 9.85 4.02
CA ILE A 9 -17.73 10.80 3.25
C ILE A 9 -17.23 12.22 3.46
N GLY A 10 -16.91 12.62 4.69
CA GLY A 10 -16.38 13.94 5.01
C GLY A 10 -15.13 14.30 4.24
N MET A 11 -14.27 13.32 3.96
CA MET A 11 -13.08 13.52 3.12
C MET A 11 -13.43 13.91 1.67
N TYR A 12 -14.60 13.50 1.16
CA TYR A 12 -15.08 13.92 -0.17
C TYR A 12 -15.87 15.21 -0.16
N THR A 13 -16.64 15.46 0.89
CA THR A 13 -17.51 16.64 0.98
C THR A 13 -16.79 17.86 1.57
N GLY A 14 -15.61 17.64 2.19
CA GLY A 14 -14.90 18.66 2.96
C GLY A 14 -15.48 18.90 4.35
N GLU A 15 -16.52 18.17 4.73
CA GLU A 15 -17.18 18.26 6.04
C GLU A 15 -16.66 17.15 6.98
N MET A 16 -15.45 17.36 7.51
CA MET A 16 -14.81 16.37 8.37
C MET A 16 -15.47 16.34 9.76
N PRO A 17 -15.78 15.14 10.28
CA PRO A 17 -16.25 15.01 11.68
C PRO A 17 -15.11 15.33 12.64
N ASP A 18 -15.45 15.90 13.80
CA ASP A 18 -14.47 16.32 14.83
C ASP A 18 -13.61 15.18 15.38
N ASN A 19 -14.10 13.94 15.30
CA ASN A 19 -13.41 12.77 15.81
C ASN A 19 -13.45 11.62 14.81
N ALA A 20 -12.28 11.17 14.36
CA ALA A 20 -12.15 9.95 13.59
C ALA A 20 -12.41 8.73 14.47
N ARG A 21 -13.32 7.86 14.03
CA ARG A 21 -13.63 6.60 14.73
C ARG A 21 -13.26 5.41 13.88
N LYS A 22 -12.81 4.35 14.52
CA LYS A 22 -12.64 3.06 13.85
C LYS A 22 -14.02 2.58 13.40
N SER A 23 -14.11 2.09 12.15
CA SER A 23 -15.32 1.44 11.67
C SER A 23 -15.65 0.22 12.51
N THR A 24 -16.88 0.12 12.96
CA THR A 24 -17.39 -1.04 13.72
C THR A 24 -18.16 -2.03 12.85
N GLY A 25 -18.21 -1.79 11.57
CA GLY A 25 -18.90 -2.63 10.61
C GLY A 25 -18.69 -2.13 9.18
N GLY A 26 -19.28 -2.81 8.23
CA GLY A 26 -19.21 -2.49 6.80
C GLY A 26 -19.99 -3.52 6.02
N PHE A 27 -19.92 -3.43 4.69
CA PHE A 27 -20.40 -4.51 3.84
C PHE A 27 -19.49 -5.73 4.06
N TYR A 28 -20.03 -6.82 4.54
CA TYR A 28 -19.31 -8.08 4.78
C TYR A 28 -18.09 -7.92 5.71
N PRO A 29 -18.28 -7.55 6.99
CA PRO A 29 -17.19 -7.45 7.93
C PRO A 29 -16.47 -8.80 8.06
N ASN A 30 -15.16 -8.78 7.84
CA ASN A 30 -14.31 -9.95 7.98
C ASN A 30 -13.21 -9.61 9.00
N VAL A 31 -13.23 -10.30 10.14
CA VAL A 31 -12.27 -10.09 11.24
C VAL A 31 -10.84 -10.49 10.85
N ASP A 32 -10.71 -11.40 9.89
CA ASP A 32 -9.43 -11.91 9.43
C ASP A 32 -8.70 -10.92 8.50
N ASN A 33 -9.40 -9.89 8.04
CA ASN A 33 -8.95 -8.98 7.01
C ASN A 33 -8.90 -7.53 7.52
N ASN A 34 -7.73 -6.92 7.50
CA ASN A 34 -7.54 -5.54 7.93
C ASN A 34 -6.68 -4.74 6.97
N TYR A 35 -6.90 -3.42 6.99
CA TYR A 35 -6.25 -2.47 6.09
C TYR A 35 -5.71 -1.26 6.83
N ILE A 36 -4.56 -0.75 6.35
CA ILE A 36 -4.20 0.65 6.52
C ILE A 36 -4.26 1.35 5.17
N ARG A 37 -4.59 2.63 5.19
CA ARG A 37 -4.76 3.43 3.97
C ARG A 37 -4.11 4.79 4.14
N THR A 38 -3.66 5.35 3.02
CA THR A 38 -3.23 6.75 2.95
C THR A 38 -3.73 7.38 1.67
N PHE A 39 -4.02 8.68 1.73
CA PHE A 39 -4.18 9.50 0.54
C PHE A 39 -2.83 9.91 0.01
N ILE A 40 -2.74 9.98 -1.30
CA ILE A 40 -1.65 10.62 -2.02
C ILE A 40 -2.24 11.72 -2.90
N ASN A 41 -1.49 12.82 -3.10
CA ASN A 41 -1.93 13.90 -3.96
C ASN A 41 -0.76 14.41 -4.79
N ARG A 42 -0.92 14.42 -6.12
CA ARG A 42 0.10 14.84 -7.09
C ARG A 42 0.51 16.32 -6.97
N LYS A 43 -0.27 17.14 -6.26
CA LYS A 43 0.10 18.52 -5.91
C LYS A 43 1.35 18.62 -5.05
N PHE A 44 1.68 17.56 -4.29
CA PHE A 44 2.91 17.49 -3.49
C PHE A 44 4.11 16.91 -4.25
N GLY A 45 3.88 16.29 -5.39
CA GLY A 45 4.87 15.69 -6.26
C GLY A 45 4.25 14.64 -7.16
N LYS A 46 4.71 14.56 -8.40
CA LYS A 46 4.13 13.68 -9.41
C LYS A 46 4.46 12.20 -9.21
N VAL A 47 5.53 11.93 -8.47
CA VAL A 47 5.99 10.59 -8.12
C VAL A 47 5.96 10.45 -6.61
N PHE A 48 5.21 9.46 -6.14
CA PHE A 48 5.18 9.06 -4.74
C PHE A 48 5.93 7.75 -4.57
N VAL A 49 6.79 7.67 -3.59
CA VAL A 49 7.58 6.47 -3.30
C VAL A 49 7.17 5.93 -1.94
N LEU A 50 6.82 4.65 -1.91
CA LEU A 50 6.52 3.90 -0.70
C LEU A 50 7.59 2.83 -0.53
N ASN A 51 8.23 2.77 0.63
CA ASN A 51 9.15 1.72 0.97
C ASN A 51 8.82 1.12 2.34
N GLY A 52 9.09 -0.15 2.51
CA GLY A 52 8.78 -0.87 3.73
C GLY A 52 9.23 -2.32 3.65
N LYS A 53 8.82 -3.09 4.64
CA LYS A 53 9.09 -4.52 4.74
C LYS A 53 7.78 -5.29 4.69
N ILE A 54 7.74 -6.40 3.94
CA ILE A 54 6.59 -7.29 3.97
C ILE A 54 6.75 -8.33 5.08
N PRO A 55 5.66 -8.69 5.78
CA PRO A 55 5.65 -9.83 6.67
C PRO A 55 5.88 -11.15 5.91
N LYS A 56 6.33 -12.18 6.60
CA LYS A 56 6.48 -13.51 6.01
C LYS A 56 5.12 -14.09 5.65
N THR A 57 5.02 -14.64 4.45
CA THR A 57 3.82 -15.28 3.90
C THR A 57 4.17 -16.61 3.24
N PRO A 58 3.22 -17.56 3.16
CA PRO A 58 3.42 -18.80 2.41
C PRO A 58 3.74 -18.50 0.93
N LYS A 59 4.63 -19.26 0.33
CA LYS A 59 5.05 -19.09 -1.07
C LYS A 59 4.34 -20.08 -2.00
N THR A 60 3.00 -20.15 -1.92
CA THR A 60 2.18 -21.12 -2.66
C THR A 60 2.12 -20.84 -4.15
N TRP A 61 2.21 -19.59 -4.57
CA TRP A 61 2.30 -19.23 -5.99
C TRP A 61 3.65 -19.63 -6.59
N ASN A 62 4.72 -19.52 -5.81
CA ASN A 62 6.10 -19.81 -6.23
C ASN A 62 6.58 -21.22 -5.86
N GLY A 63 5.68 -22.15 -5.57
CA GLY A 63 5.99 -23.57 -5.56
C GLY A 63 5.90 -24.31 -4.23
N ASN A 64 5.48 -23.69 -3.13
CA ASN A 64 5.19 -24.46 -1.92
C ASN A 64 3.92 -25.30 -2.14
N GLU A 65 4.01 -26.60 -1.97
CA GLU A 65 2.87 -27.53 -2.12
C GLU A 65 1.79 -27.30 -1.05
N LYS A 66 2.18 -26.79 0.11
CA LYS A 66 1.28 -26.58 1.26
C LYS A 66 1.47 -25.18 1.82
N MET A 67 0.37 -24.60 2.29
CA MET A 67 0.39 -23.38 3.06
C MET A 67 1.11 -23.62 4.39
N THR A 68 2.17 -22.84 4.64
CA THR A 68 2.93 -22.86 5.90
C THR A 68 2.33 -21.88 6.90
N ASN A 69 2.61 -22.09 8.20
CA ASN A 69 2.24 -21.13 9.24
C ASN A 69 3.30 -20.03 9.29
N GLU A 70 2.96 -18.90 8.67
CA GLU A 70 3.80 -17.71 8.61
C GLU A 70 3.20 -16.56 9.43
N GLU A 71 3.77 -15.36 9.33
CA GLU A 71 3.27 -14.16 10.02
C GLU A 71 1.88 -13.75 9.52
N LEU A 72 1.67 -13.85 8.20
CA LEU A 72 0.39 -13.64 7.54
C LEU A 72 0.12 -14.77 6.54
N VAL A 73 -1.14 -15.00 6.22
CA VAL A 73 -1.50 -15.85 5.07
C VAL A 73 -1.38 -15.08 3.76
N TYR A 74 -1.63 -13.76 3.78
CA TYR A 74 -1.59 -12.93 2.57
C TYR A 74 -1.36 -11.46 2.92
N TRP A 75 -0.56 -10.80 2.09
CA TRP A 75 -0.32 -9.37 2.11
C TRP A 75 -0.52 -8.78 0.72
N SER A 76 -1.01 -7.55 0.63
CA SER A 76 -1.04 -6.80 -0.63
C SER A 76 -0.91 -5.30 -0.43
N LEU A 77 -0.41 -4.63 -1.46
CA LEU A 77 -0.38 -3.18 -1.63
C LEU A 77 -1.13 -2.83 -2.91
N CYS A 78 -2.21 -2.07 -2.79
CA CYS A 78 -3.03 -1.66 -3.91
C CYS A 78 -3.07 -0.13 -4.06
N SER A 79 -3.08 0.32 -5.31
CA SER A 79 -3.53 1.65 -5.71
C SER A 79 -5.02 1.60 -5.99
N VAL A 80 -5.77 2.49 -5.35
CA VAL A 80 -7.22 2.57 -5.44
C VAL A 80 -7.59 3.99 -5.87
N GLN A 81 -8.60 4.14 -6.71
CA GLN A 81 -9.04 5.44 -7.23
C GLN A 81 -9.50 6.36 -6.11
N GLY A 82 -10.43 5.87 -5.27
CA GLY A 82 -10.96 6.66 -4.17
C GLY A 82 -11.76 5.80 -3.21
N PHE A 83 -12.18 6.41 -2.09
CA PHE A 83 -12.99 5.69 -1.09
C PHE A 83 -14.46 5.55 -1.49
N ALA A 84 -14.97 6.45 -2.34
CA ALA A 84 -16.38 6.43 -2.73
C ALA A 84 -16.71 5.22 -3.61
N ASN A 85 -15.85 4.92 -4.57
CA ASN A 85 -16.06 3.86 -5.55
C ASN A 85 -15.21 2.61 -5.29
N THR A 86 -14.13 2.73 -4.50
CA THR A 86 -13.17 1.65 -4.16
C THR A 86 -12.61 0.90 -5.38
N ARG A 87 -12.63 1.54 -6.57
CA ARG A 87 -12.07 0.98 -7.79
C ARG A 87 -10.58 0.76 -7.63
N VAL A 88 -10.14 -0.47 -7.81
CA VAL A 88 -8.72 -0.84 -7.78
C VAL A 88 -8.10 -0.50 -9.13
N ASN A 89 -7.00 0.25 -9.12
CA ASN A 89 -6.23 0.53 -10.32
C ASN A 89 -5.27 -0.62 -10.63
N ASP A 90 -4.48 -1.02 -9.62
CA ASP A 90 -3.57 -2.17 -9.69
C ASP A 90 -3.11 -2.56 -8.28
N CYS A 91 -2.58 -3.78 -8.13
CA CYS A 91 -2.07 -4.31 -6.86
C CYS A 91 -0.78 -5.10 -7.06
N PHE A 92 0.06 -5.06 -6.04
CA PHE A 92 1.04 -6.11 -5.77
C PHE A 92 0.55 -6.98 -4.62
N PHE A 93 0.69 -8.29 -4.75
CA PHE A 93 0.60 -9.20 -3.62
C PHE A 93 2.01 -9.65 -3.18
N ASP A 94 2.09 -10.30 -2.04
CA ASP A 94 3.31 -10.66 -1.33
C ASP A 94 4.36 -11.42 -2.15
N GLU A 95 3.94 -12.25 -3.11
CA GLU A 95 4.85 -13.00 -3.98
C GLU A 95 5.17 -12.29 -5.30
N GLN A 96 4.53 -11.14 -5.60
CA GLN A 96 4.77 -10.35 -6.81
C GLN A 96 5.57 -9.07 -6.54
N VAL A 97 5.43 -8.48 -5.35
CA VAL A 97 6.17 -7.26 -5.06
C VAL A 97 7.67 -7.56 -5.03
N PRO A 98 8.49 -6.80 -5.78
CA PRO A 98 9.92 -7.00 -5.72
C PRO A 98 10.45 -6.64 -4.34
N VAL A 99 11.18 -7.57 -3.73
CA VAL A 99 11.82 -7.38 -2.41
C VAL A 99 13.29 -7.73 -2.48
N ASN A 100 14.08 -7.08 -1.64
CA ASN A 100 15.47 -7.48 -1.41
C ASN A 100 15.56 -8.70 -0.46
N GLU A 101 16.79 -9.14 -0.16
CA GLU A 101 17.07 -10.27 0.73
C GLU A 101 16.50 -10.11 2.15
N ASN A 102 16.27 -8.86 2.59
CA ASN A 102 15.70 -8.54 3.90
C ASN A 102 14.16 -8.47 3.88
N GLY A 103 13.51 -8.71 2.74
CA GLY A 103 12.07 -8.58 2.56
C GLY A 103 11.60 -7.13 2.42
N GLU A 104 12.51 -6.18 2.12
CA GLU A 104 12.18 -4.77 1.93
C GLU A 104 11.80 -4.50 0.48
N PHE A 105 10.77 -3.68 0.29
CA PHE A 105 10.28 -3.26 -1.02
C PHE A 105 10.42 -1.76 -1.23
N VAL A 106 10.52 -1.37 -2.49
CA VAL A 106 10.35 0.01 -2.96
C VAL A 106 9.31 -0.01 -4.08
N VAL A 107 8.20 0.68 -3.88
CA VAL A 107 7.12 0.81 -4.87
C VAL A 107 6.94 2.28 -5.22
N VAL A 108 7.01 2.57 -6.50
CA VAL A 108 6.74 3.88 -7.08
C VAL A 108 5.27 3.95 -7.47
N VAL A 109 4.63 5.07 -7.16
CA VAL A 109 3.24 5.34 -7.51
C VAL A 109 3.16 6.65 -8.29
N SER A 110 2.62 6.60 -9.50
CA SER A 110 2.53 7.76 -10.39
C SER A 110 1.49 7.53 -11.47
N ARG A 111 1.14 8.57 -12.22
CA ARG A 111 0.53 8.37 -13.54
C ARG A 111 1.54 7.75 -14.50
N LYS A 112 1.06 7.19 -15.60
CA LYS A 112 1.89 6.51 -16.59
C LYS A 112 2.94 7.43 -17.21
N GLU A 113 2.60 8.66 -17.52
CA GLU A 113 3.50 9.66 -18.10
C GLU A 113 4.62 10.10 -17.14
N ASP A 114 4.35 10.06 -15.84
CA ASP A 114 5.29 10.41 -14.77
C ASP A 114 6.08 9.19 -14.24
N ARG A 115 5.87 8.00 -14.81
CA ARG A 115 6.59 6.79 -14.40
C ARG A 115 8.09 6.91 -14.67
N PRO A 116 8.96 6.76 -13.65
CA PRO A 116 10.39 6.64 -13.86
C PRO A 116 10.75 5.40 -14.70
N ARG A 117 11.74 5.51 -15.59
CA ARG A 117 12.16 4.40 -16.47
C ARG A 117 12.66 3.18 -15.72
N ASN A 118 13.24 3.40 -14.54
CA ASN A 118 13.76 2.35 -13.66
C ASN A 118 12.72 1.83 -12.65
N ALA A 119 11.51 2.39 -12.59
CA ALA A 119 10.42 1.85 -11.77
C ALA A 119 9.82 0.59 -12.42
N ARG A 120 10.57 -0.51 -12.33
CA ARG A 120 10.26 -1.82 -12.91
C ARG A 120 10.90 -2.95 -12.11
N VAL A 121 10.30 -4.12 -12.18
CA VAL A 121 10.68 -5.30 -11.37
C VAL A 121 12.13 -5.72 -11.61
N GLU A 122 12.62 -5.64 -12.85
CA GLU A 122 13.99 -5.99 -13.22
C GLU A 122 15.05 -5.08 -12.56
N CYS A 123 14.62 -3.91 -12.08
CA CYS A 123 15.45 -2.99 -11.32
C CYS A 123 15.26 -3.13 -9.80
N GLY A 124 14.44 -4.09 -9.34
CA GLY A 124 14.09 -4.27 -7.93
C GLY A 124 13.02 -3.31 -7.42
N TYR A 125 12.31 -2.58 -8.30
CA TYR A 125 11.29 -1.60 -7.92
C TYR A 125 9.92 -1.98 -8.48
N GLY A 126 8.88 -1.87 -7.64
CA GLY A 126 7.50 -1.97 -8.10
C GLY A 126 7.00 -0.65 -8.67
N TRP A 127 5.95 -0.70 -9.50
CA TRP A 127 5.21 0.47 -9.94
C TRP A 127 3.71 0.21 -9.90
N LEU A 128 2.96 1.16 -9.33
CA LEU A 128 1.50 1.16 -9.32
C LEU A 128 0.98 2.45 -9.95
N PRO A 129 -0.07 2.39 -10.79
CA PRO A 129 -0.66 3.58 -11.41
C PRO A 129 -1.53 4.37 -10.42
N ILE A 130 -1.59 5.68 -10.58
CA ILE A 130 -2.69 6.54 -10.11
C ILE A 130 -3.66 6.68 -11.26
N ALA A 131 -4.97 6.67 -10.98
CA ALA A 131 -5.99 6.92 -11.98
C ALA A 131 -5.84 8.31 -12.60
N ASP A 132 -6.09 8.43 -13.92
CA ASP A 132 -5.94 9.70 -14.65
C ASP A 132 -6.99 10.73 -14.23
N ASP A 133 -8.13 10.27 -13.74
CA ASP A 133 -9.25 11.05 -13.24
C ASP A 133 -9.27 11.21 -11.70
N GLY A 134 -8.13 10.90 -11.05
CA GLY A 134 -7.99 11.01 -9.60
C GLY A 134 -8.99 10.17 -8.83
N ASP A 135 -9.79 10.79 -7.93
CA ASP A 135 -10.85 10.09 -7.19
C ASP A 135 -12.13 9.84 -8.02
N GLY A 136 -12.13 10.32 -9.26
CA GLY A 136 -13.25 10.19 -10.19
C GLY A 136 -14.42 11.12 -9.93
N VAL A 137 -14.32 12.06 -8.96
CA VAL A 137 -15.43 12.95 -8.56
C VAL A 137 -14.98 14.39 -8.34
N ASN A 138 -14.05 14.64 -7.42
CA ASN A 138 -13.76 15.99 -6.93
C ASN A 138 -12.31 16.46 -7.18
N ASP A 139 -11.33 15.55 -7.11
CA ASP A 139 -9.91 15.90 -7.21
C ASP A 139 -9.19 14.91 -8.13
N GLU A 140 -8.82 15.38 -9.32
CA GLU A 140 -8.11 14.59 -10.31
C GLU A 140 -6.68 14.21 -9.91
N ASP A 141 -6.10 14.90 -8.93
CA ASP A 141 -4.73 14.65 -8.47
C ASP A 141 -4.65 13.70 -7.27
N ILE A 142 -5.78 13.32 -6.69
CA ILE A 142 -5.80 12.44 -5.51
C ILE A 142 -5.81 10.96 -5.89
N GLY A 143 -5.22 10.15 -5.06
CA GLY A 143 -5.30 8.68 -5.11
C GLY A 143 -5.26 8.10 -3.72
N VAL A 144 -5.52 6.81 -3.59
CA VAL A 144 -5.48 6.07 -2.34
C VAL A 144 -4.55 4.89 -2.46
N LEU A 145 -3.68 4.72 -1.48
CA LEU A 145 -2.91 3.49 -1.31
C LEU A 145 -3.47 2.69 -0.13
N GLN A 146 -3.49 1.40 -0.28
CA GLN A 146 -4.05 0.48 0.71
C GLN A 146 -3.13 -0.72 0.89
N ILE A 147 -2.68 -0.95 2.14
CA ILE A 147 -2.03 -2.19 2.54
C ILE A 147 -3.05 -3.07 3.26
N ARG A 148 -3.04 -4.35 2.91
CA ARG A 148 -3.91 -5.38 3.46
C ARG A 148 -3.11 -6.45 4.17
N ASN A 149 -3.54 -6.81 5.38
CA ASN A 149 -3.13 -8.02 6.09
C ASN A 149 -4.32 -8.97 6.18
N LEU A 150 -4.13 -10.23 5.79
CA LEU A 150 -5.15 -11.27 5.89
C LEU A 150 -4.62 -12.42 6.74
N LEU A 151 -5.46 -12.89 7.69
CA LEU A 151 -5.18 -14.03 8.56
C LEU A 151 -3.81 -13.92 9.24
N ALA A 152 -3.65 -12.91 10.08
CA ALA A 152 -2.43 -12.73 10.87
C ALA A 152 -2.29 -13.83 11.92
N SER A 153 -1.10 -14.41 12.02
CA SER A 153 -0.76 -15.33 13.11
C SER A 153 -0.97 -14.64 14.48
N PRO A 154 -1.52 -15.33 15.49
CA PRO A 154 -1.64 -14.77 16.83
C PRO A 154 -0.30 -14.34 17.46
N ASP A 155 0.80 -14.92 17.00
CA ASP A 155 2.15 -14.60 17.46
C ASP A 155 2.76 -13.38 16.75
N PHE A 156 2.23 -12.99 15.59
CA PHE A 156 2.68 -11.82 14.85
C PHE A 156 2.09 -10.53 15.44
N LYS A 157 2.79 -9.91 16.37
CA LYS A 157 2.32 -8.74 17.10
C LYS A 157 2.29 -7.44 16.27
N HIS A 158 3.01 -7.41 15.14
CA HIS A 158 3.12 -6.25 14.24
C HIS A 158 2.05 -6.19 13.15
N SER A 159 1.02 -7.04 13.24
CA SER A 159 -0.07 -7.04 12.26
C SER A 159 -0.98 -5.82 12.38
N ILE A 160 -1.62 -5.44 11.27
CA ILE A 160 -2.65 -4.39 11.24
C ILE A 160 -3.82 -4.73 12.18
N GLN A 161 -4.12 -6.01 12.38
CA GLN A 161 -5.14 -6.50 13.30
C GLN A 161 -4.90 -6.08 14.77
N ASN A 162 -3.64 -5.86 15.13
CA ASN A 162 -3.25 -5.48 16.48
C ASN A 162 -3.34 -3.96 16.74
N ILE A 163 -3.60 -3.14 15.73
CA ILE A 163 -3.83 -1.71 15.89
C ILE A 163 -5.21 -1.49 16.50
N LYS A 164 -5.25 -1.12 17.77
CA LYS A 164 -6.52 -0.90 18.50
C LYS A 164 -6.95 0.56 18.49
N GLN A 165 -6.00 1.46 18.34
CA GLN A 165 -6.23 2.90 18.38
C GLN A 165 -5.66 3.55 17.10
N ILE A 166 -6.41 4.47 16.50
CA ILE A 166 -5.96 5.29 15.37
C ILE A 166 -4.79 6.17 15.83
N GLY A 167 -3.75 6.23 14.98
CA GLY A 167 -2.53 7.00 15.27
C GLY A 167 -1.39 6.17 15.89
N THR A 168 -1.65 4.91 16.28
CA THR A 168 -0.62 4.00 16.81
C THR A 168 -0.06 3.04 15.78
N GLU A 169 -0.37 3.23 14.50
CA GLU A 169 0.02 2.34 13.40
C GLU A 169 1.53 2.12 13.35
N LYS A 170 2.30 3.21 13.44
CA LYS A 170 3.76 3.16 13.40
C LYS A 170 4.35 2.41 14.58
N GLU A 171 3.79 2.60 15.77
CA GLU A 171 4.24 1.93 17.00
C GLU A 171 3.97 0.43 16.92
N VAL A 172 2.75 0.05 16.55
CA VAL A 172 2.32 -1.36 16.50
C VAL A 172 3.02 -2.10 15.38
N MET A 173 3.06 -1.55 14.17
CA MET A 173 3.63 -2.23 13.01
C MET A 173 5.17 -2.22 12.99
N GLY A 174 5.81 -1.30 13.71
CA GLY A 174 7.26 -1.26 13.82
C GLY A 174 7.95 -1.16 12.45
N GLU A 175 8.83 -2.10 12.13
CA GLU A 175 9.57 -2.17 10.86
C GLU A 175 8.67 -2.42 9.62
N TYR A 176 7.47 -2.95 9.81
CA TYR A 176 6.49 -3.19 8.75
C TYR A 176 5.62 -1.96 8.44
N PHE A 177 5.78 -0.87 9.21
CA PHE A 177 5.11 0.39 8.90
C PHE A 177 5.84 1.10 7.75
N PRO A 178 5.19 1.34 6.60
CA PRO A 178 5.87 1.89 5.44
C PRO A 178 6.28 3.35 5.64
N ARG A 179 7.40 3.72 5.03
CA ARG A 179 7.86 5.09 4.89
C ARG A 179 7.54 5.59 3.49
N SER A 180 7.36 6.89 3.35
CA SER A 180 7.01 7.45 2.06
C SER A 180 7.53 8.86 1.88
N PHE A 181 7.71 9.26 0.61
CA PHE A 181 8.08 10.62 0.22
C PHE A 181 7.63 10.92 -1.21
N TYR A 182 7.53 12.20 -1.53
CA TYR A 182 7.29 12.67 -2.88
C TYR A 182 8.62 13.05 -3.56
N THR A 183 8.68 12.85 -4.87
CA THR A 183 9.85 13.15 -5.68
C THR A 183 9.45 13.47 -7.13
N SER A 184 10.43 13.80 -7.97
CA SER A 184 10.26 13.85 -9.42
C SER A 184 10.75 12.56 -10.08
N LYS A 185 10.35 12.36 -11.33
CA LYS A 185 10.81 11.26 -12.18
C LYS A 185 12.33 11.26 -12.32
N GLU A 186 12.90 12.43 -12.58
CA GLU A 186 14.34 12.63 -12.78
C GLU A 186 15.13 12.35 -11.49
N ALA A 187 14.62 12.82 -10.35
CA ALA A 187 15.25 12.60 -9.07
C ALA A 187 15.20 11.11 -8.69
N PHE A 188 14.07 10.44 -8.90
CA PHE A 188 14.01 8.98 -8.68
C PHE A 188 15.00 8.24 -9.57
N GLU A 189 15.07 8.54 -10.87
CA GLU A 189 16.00 7.91 -11.81
C GLU A 189 17.48 8.13 -11.43
N ALA A 190 17.80 9.28 -10.83
CA ALA A 190 19.16 9.60 -10.41
C ALA A 190 19.57 8.92 -9.11
N PHE A 191 18.66 8.84 -8.13
CA PHE A 191 18.99 8.34 -6.78
C PHE A 191 18.72 6.85 -6.58
N PHE A 192 17.92 6.24 -7.46
CA PHE A 192 17.55 4.82 -7.42
C PHE A 192 18.03 4.14 -8.70
N PRO A 193 19.34 3.88 -8.86
CA PRO A 193 19.87 3.33 -10.09
C PRO A 193 19.37 1.91 -10.34
N CYS A 194 19.16 1.59 -11.61
CA CYS A 194 18.87 0.24 -12.05
C CYS A 194 20.17 -0.46 -12.42
N TYR A 195 20.52 -1.47 -11.66
CA TYR A 195 21.60 -2.39 -12.02
C TYR A 195 20.95 -3.72 -12.42
N PRO A 196 20.56 -3.91 -13.69
CA PRO A 196 20.08 -5.22 -14.12
C PRO A 196 21.24 -6.20 -13.90
N GLU A 197 20.98 -7.26 -13.12
CA GLU A 197 21.94 -8.35 -13.03
C GLU A 197 22.22 -8.81 -14.44
N ILE A 198 23.47 -8.70 -14.86
CA ILE A 198 23.95 -9.32 -16.11
C ILE A 198 23.85 -10.81 -15.83
N LYS A 199 22.74 -11.44 -16.27
CA LYS A 199 22.66 -12.90 -16.29
C LYS A 199 23.67 -13.37 -17.33
N ASN A 200 24.85 -13.76 -16.83
CA ASN A 200 25.84 -14.51 -17.61
C ASN A 200 25.29 -15.89 -17.99
#